data_e6002f395c84666b5d027f160d0ac6de
#
_entry.id   e6002f395c84666b5d027f160d0ac6de
#
_cell.length_a   1.000
_cell.length_b   1.000
_cell.length_c   1.000
_cell.angle_alpha   90.00
_cell.angle_beta   90.00
_cell.angle_gamma   90.00
#
_symmetry.space_group_name_H-M   'P 1'
#
loop_
_entity.id
_entity.type
_entity.pdbx_description
1 polymer ?
#
loop_
_entity_poly.entity_id
_entity_poly.type
_entity_poly.pdbx_seq_one_letter_code
_entity_poly.pdbx_strand_id
1 'polypeptide(L)'
;FICSSNNNIPRISQMVHKLCEHFSEPLLSHTYPEGARLCTTFHPKKQDFSDVADKPLTITYRPFPPPTTLAQPDVESKLRALGFGYRAKFLTRTAQALCEKVQCGSDAKPADINEAVYKHLLSLRSQTYEDARSELMTLPGIGPKVAEYVNMPLTFSCILLMSLDQASSIPVDRHVFNFADRWYHIRSKRYEDVAEKLRAIWGERAGWAHTVRLRLINSRFSFMQIYALSNSTSLSSKTMPPMPNSQASS
;
A
#
# COMPACT_ATOMS: atom_id res chain seq x y z
N PHE A 1 -4.35 -3.49 -0.16
CA PHE A 1 -4.65 -2.05 -0.10
C PHE A 1 -5.89 -1.72 0.76
N ILE A 2 -6.98 -2.50 0.74
CA ILE A 2 -8.16 -2.26 1.60
C ILE A 2 -7.76 -2.17 3.09
N CYS A 3 -6.80 -3.00 3.55
CA CYS A 3 -6.28 -2.95 4.91
C CYS A 3 -5.53 -1.64 5.23
N SER A 4 -5.01 -0.94 4.23
CA SER A 4 -4.25 0.30 4.44
C SER A 4 -5.14 1.54 4.61
N SER A 5 -6.40 1.49 4.21
CA SER A 5 -7.33 2.60 4.34
C SER A 5 -7.46 3.09 5.76
N ASN A 6 -7.11 4.37 6.02
CA ASN A 6 -7.16 5.01 7.33
C ASN A 6 -6.56 4.14 8.45
N ASN A 7 -5.33 3.67 8.24
CA ASN A 7 -4.67 2.73 9.13
C ASN A 7 -3.17 3.07 9.26
N ASN A 8 -2.51 2.55 10.28
CA ASN A 8 -1.07 2.70 10.49
C ASN A 8 -0.32 1.44 10.02
N ILE A 9 0.96 1.60 9.67
CA ILE A 9 1.79 0.54 9.11
C ILE A 9 1.84 -0.71 10.00
N PRO A 10 2.09 -0.64 11.33
CA PRO A 10 2.12 -1.81 12.18
C PRO A 10 0.81 -2.62 12.14
N ARG A 11 -0.34 -1.92 12.19
CA ARG A 11 -1.65 -2.58 12.13
C ARG A 11 -1.94 -3.18 10.75
N ILE A 12 -1.53 -2.49 9.67
CA ILE A 12 -1.64 -3.04 8.30
C ILE A 12 -0.88 -4.36 8.20
N SER A 13 0.36 -4.40 8.65
CA SER A 13 1.19 -5.61 8.65
C SER A 13 0.54 -6.73 9.45
N GLN A 14 0.05 -6.45 10.66
CA GLN A 14 -0.68 -7.43 11.46
C GLN A 14 -1.93 -7.98 10.76
N MET A 15 -2.69 -7.12 10.10
CA MET A 15 -3.88 -7.54 9.36
C MET A 15 -3.53 -8.45 8.18
N VAL A 16 -2.49 -8.11 7.41
CA VAL A 16 -2.02 -8.95 6.29
C VAL A 16 -1.52 -10.30 6.80
N HIS A 17 -0.76 -10.33 7.90
CA HIS A 17 -0.33 -11.60 8.51
C HIS A 17 -1.51 -12.46 8.93
N LYS A 18 -2.51 -11.88 9.61
CA LYS A 18 -3.72 -12.61 10.00
C LYS A 18 -4.49 -13.16 8.81
N LEU A 19 -4.54 -12.42 7.68
CA LEU A 19 -5.15 -12.96 6.45
C LEU A 19 -4.42 -14.22 5.97
N CYS A 20 -3.10 -14.18 5.88
CA CYS A 20 -2.30 -15.33 5.47
C CYS A 20 -2.41 -16.49 6.47
N GLU A 21 -2.42 -16.20 7.77
CA GLU A 21 -2.45 -17.20 8.84
C GLU A 21 -3.78 -17.96 8.90
N HIS A 22 -4.90 -17.26 8.79
CA HIS A 22 -6.23 -17.85 8.99
C HIS A 22 -6.93 -18.33 7.72
N PHE A 23 -6.49 -17.88 6.55
CA PHE A 23 -7.18 -18.15 5.28
C PHE A 23 -6.29 -18.77 4.21
N SER A 24 -5.04 -19.18 4.54
CA SER A 24 -4.14 -19.83 3.60
C SER A 24 -3.44 -21.02 4.21
N GLU A 25 -3.27 -22.08 3.41
CA GLU A 25 -2.45 -23.23 3.77
C GLU A 25 -0.96 -22.89 3.81
N PRO A 26 -0.16 -23.54 4.67
CA PRO A 26 1.28 -23.33 4.70
C PRO A 26 1.92 -23.80 3.38
N LEU A 27 2.79 -22.96 2.82
CA LEU A 27 3.62 -23.35 1.67
C LEU A 27 4.89 -24.06 2.11
N LEU A 28 5.55 -23.53 3.15
CA LEU A 28 6.85 -23.96 3.61
C LEU A 28 7.02 -23.61 5.09
N SER A 29 7.60 -24.51 5.84
CA SER A 29 8.16 -24.22 7.18
C SER A 29 9.66 -24.38 7.12
N HIS A 30 10.40 -23.33 7.46
CA HIS A 30 11.87 -23.33 7.46
C HIS A 30 12.39 -23.00 8.86
N THR A 31 13.32 -23.81 9.32
CA THR A 31 14.00 -23.60 10.61
C THR A 31 15.35 -22.95 10.36
N TYR A 32 15.50 -21.74 10.84
CA TYR A 32 16.76 -21.00 10.78
C TYR A 32 17.66 -21.47 11.92
N PRO A 33 18.97 -21.68 11.65
CA PRO A 33 19.93 -22.07 12.67
C PRO A 33 20.10 -20.96 13.72
N GLU A 34 20.66 -21.33 14.86
CA GLU A 34 21.05 -20.40 15.91
C GLU A 34 21.96 -19.30 15.36
N GLY A 35 21.76 -18.06 15.80
CA GLY A 35 22.52 -16.91 15.33
C GLY A 35 22.12 -16.35 13.95
N ALA A 36 21.13 -16.92 13.26
CA ALA A 36 20.64 -16.36 12.00
C ALA A 36 20.01 -14.96 12.22
N ARG A 37 20.59 -13.96 11.58
CA ARG A 37 20.03 -12.59 11.59
C ARG A 37 18.90 -12.47 10.59
N LEU A 38 17.67 -12.52 11.08
CA LEU A 38 16.49 -12.27 10.25
C LEU A 38 16.17 -10.78 10.25
N CYS A 39 15.82 -10.26 9.07
CA CYS A 39 15.30 -8.89 8.97
C CYS A 39 13.93 -8.84 9.62
N THR A 40 13.84 -8.35 10.84
CA THR A 40 12.61 -8.30 11.65
C THR A 40 11.62 -7.22 11.24
N THR A 41 11.83 -6.53 10.13
CA THR A 41 10.90 -5.50 9.62
C THR A 41 9.48 -6.01 9.39
N PHE A 42 9.28 -7.32 9.35
CA PHE A 42 7.97 -7.96 9.18
C PHE A 42 7.39 -8.61 10.45
N HIS A 43 8.11 -8.61 11.58
CA HIS A 43 7.57 -9.14 12.82
C HIS A 43 6.97 -8.04 13.69
N PRO A 44 5.64 -8.11 14.02
CA PRO A 44 4.95 -7.07 14.80
C PRO A 44 5.30 -7.07 16.29
N LYS A 45 6.04 -8.04 16.78
CA LYS A 45 6.55 -8.05 18.16
C LYS A 45 8.00 -7.59 18.14
N LYS A 46 8.29 -6.50 18.88
CA LYS A 46 9.65 -6.18 19.32
C LYS A 46 10.14 -7.33 20.19
N GLN A 47 10.71 -8.36 19.59
CA GLN A 47 11.61 -9.22 20.30
C GLN A 47 12.96 -8.52 20.25
N ASP A 48 13.48 -8.15 21.42
CA ASP A 48 14.84 -7.67 21.53
C ASP A 48 15.78 -8.69 20.90
N PHE A 49 16.75 -8.24 20.13
CA PHE A 49 17.71 -9.07 19.42
C PHE A 49 18.53 -9.98 20.36
N SER A 50 18.47 -9.75 21.68
CA SER A 50 19.10 -10.58 22.69
C SER A 50 18.42 -11.94 22.91
N ASP A 51 17.11 -12.05 22.61
CA ASP A 51 16.34 -13.26 22.93
C ASP A 51 16.26 -14.27 21.78
N VAL A 52 16.73 -13.92 20.58
CA VAL A 52 16.71 -14.79 19.38
C VAL A 52 17.97 -15.64 19.25
N ALA A 53 19.03 -15.34 20.01
CA ALA A 53 20.35 -15.93 19.83
C ALA A 53 20.46 -17.40 20.27
N ASP A 54 19.59 -17.89 21.15
CA ASP A 54 19.79 -19.18 21.82
C ASP A 54 18.84 -20.30 21.38
N LYS A 55 17.98 -20.08 20.38
CA LYS A 55 17.07 -21.14 19.91
C LYS A 55 16.86 -21.08 18.39
N PRO A 56 16.78 -22.24 17.71
CA PRO A 56 16.44 -22.29 16.30
C PRO A 56 15.03 -21.71 16.08
N LEU A 57 14.91 -20.79 15.11
CA LEU A 57 13.64 -20.12 14.80
C LEU A 57 12.97 -20.77 13.60
N THR A 58 11.81 -21.40 13.83
CA THR A 58 11.00 -21.96 12.74
C THR A 58 9.98 -20.92 12.27
N ILE A 59 10.04 -20.57 10.99
CA ILE A 59 9.08 -19.66 10.35
C ILE A 59 8.26 -20.46 9.33
N THR A 60 6.94 -20.35 9.45
CA THR A 60 5.98 -20.90 8.49
C THR A 60 5.55 -19.84 7.51
N TYR A 61 5.85 -20.05 6.23
CA TYR A 61 5.47 -19.14 5.15
C TYR A 61 4.12 -19.55 4.57
N ARG A 62 3.25 -18.56 4.41
CA ARG A 62 1.90 -18.74 3.86
C ARG A 62 1.68 -17.74 2.73
N PRO A 63 1.01 -18.15 1.62
CA PRO A 63 0.67 -17.22 0.55
C PRO A 63 -0.44 -16.26 1.00
N PHE A 64 -0.66 -15.21 0.24
CA PHE A 64 -1.86 -14.39 0.41
C PHE A 64 -3.09 -15.22 -0.01
N PRO A 65 -4.21 -15.17 0.74
CA PRO A 65 -5.39 -15.99 0.45
C PRO A 65 -6.02 -15.63 -0.90
N PRO A 66 -6.42 -16.63 -1.69
CA PRO A 66 -7.01 -16.39 -2.99
C PRO A 66 -8.43 -15.79 -2.88
N PRO A 67 -8.93 -15.13 -3.94
CA PRO A 67 -10.23 -14.49 -3.94
C PRO A 67 -11.38 -15.42 -3.59
N THR A 68 -11.37 -16.64 -4.09
CA THR A 68 -12.42 -17.65 -3.80
C THR A 68 -12.53 -18.00 -2.33
N THR A 69 -11.41 -18.03 -1.60
CA THR A 69 -11.40 -18.26 -0.16
C THR A 69 -11.99 -17.06 0.59
N LEU A 70 -11.63 -15.84 0.19
CA LEU A 70 -12.12 -14.61 0.83
C LEU A 70 -13.58 -14.28 0.47
N ALA A 71 -14.12 -14.86 -0.59
CA ALA A 71 -15.50 -14.66 -1.03
C ALA A 71 -16.53 -15.50 -0.24
N GLN A 72 -16.09 -16.42 0.62
CA GLN A 72 -16.99 -17.30 1.38
C GLN A 72 -17.87 -16.51 2.37
N PRO A 73 -19.13 -16.97 2.61
CA PRO A 73 -20.12 -16.22 3.42
C PRO A 73 -19.69 -15.99 4.87
N ASP A 74 -18.94 -16.92 5.45
CA ASP A 74 -18.51 -16.92 6.85
C ASP A 74 -17.25 -16.05 7.10
N VAL A 75 -16.55 -15.66 6.04
CA VAL A 75 -15.29 -14.93 6.13
C VAL A 75 -15.48 -13.53 6.71
N GLU A 76 -16.58 -12.84 6.42
CA GLU A 76 -16.83 -11.52 7.00
C GLU A 76 -16.89 -11.58 8.53
N SER A 77 -17.59 -12.56 9.09
CA SER A 77 -17.71 -12.72 10.54
C SER A 77 -16.38 -13.08 11.19
N LYS A 78 -15.61 -13.98 10.57
CA LYS A 78 -14.26 -14.34 11.02
C LYS A 78 -13.31 -13.14 11.00
N LEU A 79 -13.32 -12.34 9.93
CA LEU A 79 -12.51 -11.12 9.83
C LEU A 79 -12.90 -10.09 10.89
N ARG A 80 -14.18 -9.94 11.20
CA ARG A 80 -14.64 -9.04 12.27
C ARG A 80 -14.11 -9.49 13.63
N ALA A 81 -14.16 -10.78 13.93
CA ALA A 81 -13.59 -11.36 15.15
C ALA A 81 -12.06 -11.15 15.25
N LEU A 82 -11.36 -11.19 14.12
CA LEU A 82 -9.92 -10.90 14.04
C LEU A 82 -9.53 -9.42 14.15
N GLY A 83 -10.52 -8.51 14.28
CA GLY A 83 -10.29 -7.09 14.49
C GLY A 83 -10.18 -6.24 13.21
N PHE A 84 -10.69 -6.71 12.07
CA PHE A 84 -10.68 -5.96 10.80
C PHE A 84 -11.70 -4.82 10.77
N GLY A 85 -12.71 -4.85 11.68
CA GLY A 85 -13.73 -3.82 11.76
C GLY A 85 -14.52 -3.70 10.43
N TYR A 86 -14.78 -2.47 9.98
CA TYR A 86 -15.53 -2.21 8.76
C TYR A 86 -14.87 -2.76 7.48
N ARG A 87 -13.55 -2.99 7.50
CA ARG A 87 -12.78 -3.51 6.36
C ARG A 87 -13.13 -4.95 6.03
N ALA A 88 -13.63 -5.74 7.00
CA ALA A 88 -14.06 -7.10 6.80
C ALA A 88 -15.08 -7.21 5.66
N LYS A 89 -16.11 -6.36 5.70
CA LYS A 89 -17.14 -6.29 4.68
C LYS A 89 -16.59 -5.95 3.29
N PHE A 90 -15.63 -5.01 3.22
CA PHE A 90 -15.06 -4.63 1.94
C PHE A 90 -14.15 -5.72 1.35
N LEU A 91 -13.34 -6.38 2.18
CA LEU A 91 -12.50 -7.50 1.74
C LEU A 91 -13.36 -8.63 1.13
N THR A 92 -14.38 -9.05 1.84
CA THR A 92 -15.28 -10.13 1.37
C THR A 92 -16.04 -9.73 0.11
N ARG A 93 -16.64 -8.53 0.08
CA ARG A 93 -17.40 -8.07 -1.08
C ARG A 93 -16.52 -7.82 -2.31
N THR A 94 -15.31 -7.32 -2.14
CA THR A 94 -14.37 -7.16 -3.26
C THR A 94 -13.98 -8.51 -3.83
N ALA A 95 -13.73 -9.50 -2.97
CA ALA A 95 -13.43 -10.86 -3.41
C ALA A 95 -14.60 -11.48 -4.17
N GLN A 96 -15.83 -11.33 -3.67
CA GLN A 96 -17.05 -11.78 -4.35
C GLN A 96 -17.22 -11.12 -5.71
N ALA A 97 -17.13 -9.78 -5.78
CA ALA A 97 -17.27 -9.04 -7.03
C ALA A 97 -16.21 -9.43 -8.07
N LEU A 98 -14.97 -9.72 -7.64
CA LEU A 98 -13.92 -10.21 -8.54
C LEU A 98 -14.24 -11.62 -9.09
N CYS A 99 -14.73 -12.52 -8.24
CA CYS A 99 -15.14 -13.85 -8.68
C CYS A 99 -16.35 -13.82 -9.63
N GLU A 100 -17.32 -12.94 -9.37
CA GLU A 100 -18.50 -12.76 -10.21
C GLU A 100 -18.15 -12.17 -11.60
N LYS A 101 -17.20 -11.24 -11.65
CA LYS A 101 -16.78 -10.60 -12.91
C LYS A 101 -16.19 -11.56 -13.95
N VAL A 102 -15.50 -12.59 -13.51
CA VAL A 102 -14.80 -13.49 -14.43
C VAL A 102 -15.71 -14.55 -15.05
N GLN A 103 -17.01 -14.59 -14.70
CA GLN A 103 -18.05 -15.42 -15.31
C GLN A 103 -17.58 -16.84 -15.69
N CYS A 104 -16.85 -17.49 -14.81
CA CYS A 104 -16.55 -18.91 -15.00
C CYS A 104 -17.86 -19.70 -14.93
N GLY A 105 -18.01 -20.73 -15.81
CA GLY A 105 -19.21 -21.56 -15.85
C GLY A 105 -19.57 -22.13 -14.47
N SER A 106 -20.82 -22.56 -14.30
CA SER A 106 -21.36 -23.08 -13.02
C SER A 106 -20.52 -24.19 -12.38
N ASP A 107 -19.75 -24.92 -13.18
CA ASP A 107 -18.94 -26.07 -12.76
C ASP A 107 -17.44 -25.75 -12.62
N ALA A 108 -17.06 -24.45 -12.67
CA ALA A 108 -15.67 -24.04 -12.59
C ALA A 108 -15.07 -24.33 -11.20
N LYS A 109 -13.90 -24.94 -11.19
CA LYS A 109 -13.17 -25.19 -9.93
C LYS A 109 -12.65 -23.89 -9.34
N PRO A 110 -12.49 -23.79 -8.00
CA PRO A 110 -11.94 -22.60 -7.35
C PRO A 110 -10.58 -22.17 -7.92
N ALA A 111 -9.74 -23.11 -8.34
CA ALA A 111 -8.45 -22.81 -8.96
C ALA A 111 -8.60 -22.07 -10.30
N ASP A 112 -9.55 -22.48 -11.15
CA ASP A 112 -9.80 -21.86 -12.45
C ASP A 112 -10.35 -20.44 -12.29
N ILE A 113 -11.22 -20.22 -11.29
CA ILE A 113 -11.74 -18.90 -10.94
C ILE A 113 -10.61 -17.98 -10.47
N ASN A 114 -9.73 -18.47 -9.60
CA ASN A 114 -8.59 -17.69 -9.11
C ASN A 114 -7.64 -17.30 -10.24
N GLU A 115 -7.37 -18.21 -11.16
CA GLU A 115 -6.54 -17.97 -12.34
C GLU A 115 -7.20 -16.94 -13.28
N ALA A 116 -8.51 -17.04 -13.50
CA ALA A 116 -9.26 -16.08 -14.30
C ALA A 116 -9.27 -14.68 -13.67
N VAL A 117 -9.46 -14.58 -12.34
CA VAL A 117 -9.33 -13.30 -11.61
C VAL A 117 -7.92 -12.72 -11.74
N TYR A 118 -6.90 -13.55 -11.60
CA TYR A 118 -5.51 -13.10 -11.79
C TYR A 118 -5.27 -12.56 -13.20
N LYS A 119 -5.69 -13.27 -14.24
CA LYS A 119 -5.59 -12.82 -15.64
C LYS A 119 -6.36 -11.52 -15.88
N HIS A 120 -7.57 -11.40 -15.34
CA HIS A 120 -8.36 -10.18 -15.42
C HIS A 120 -7.62 -8.98 -14.79
N LEU A 121 -7.12 -9.13 -13.55
CA LEU A 121 -6.37 -8.07 -12.90
C LEU A 121 -5.05 -7.76 -13.63
N LEU A 122 -4.38 -8.76 -14.18
CA LEU A 122 -3.16 -8.57 -14.95
C LEU A 122 -3.42 -7.79 -16.25
N SER A 123 -4.56 -8.01 -16.91
CA SER A 123 -4.92 -7.28 -18.13
C SER A 123 -5.12 -5.78 -17.90
N LEU A 124 -5.44 -5.36 -16.67
CA LEU A 124 -5.57 -3.94 -16.34
C LEU A 124 -4.23 -3.17 -16.42
N ARG A 125 -3.09 -3.88 -16.37
CA ARG A 125 -1.76 -3.25 -16.54
C ARG A 125 -1.54 -2.69 -17.94
N SER A 126 -2.13 -3.33 -18.96
CA SER A 126 -2.01 -2.92 -20.36
C SER A 126 -3.08 -1.91 -20.79
N GLN A 127 -4.03 -1.60 -19.93
CA GLN A 127 -5.09 -0.62 -20.20
C GLN A 127 -4.61 0.81 -19.95
N THR A 128 -5.37 1.78 -20.47
CA THR A 128 -5.12 3.18 -20.14
C THR A 128 -5.38 3.45 -18.67
N TYR A 129 -4.79 4.54 -18.15
CA TYR A 129 -5.02 4.96 -16.77
C TYR A 129 -6.52 5.13 -16.44
N GLU A 130 -7.29 5.73 -17.36
CA GLU A 130 -8.71 6.00 -17.15
C GLU A 130 -9.55 4.73 -17.19
N ASP A 131 -9.24 3.78 -18.08
CA ASP A 131 -9.95 2.50 -18.16
C ASP A 131 -9.66 1.64 -16.92
N ALA A 132 -8.40 1.50 -16.53
CA ALA A 132 -8.02 0.78 -15.31
C ALA A 132 -8.63 1.43 -14.04
N ARG A 133 -8.72 2.76 -14.02
CA ARG A 133 -9.39 3.52 -12.98
C ARG A 133 -10.86 3.18 -12.91
N SER A 134 -11.56 3.29 -14.03
CA SER A 134 -13.00 3.04 -14.11
C SER A 134 -13.34 1.64 -13.67
N GLU A 135 -12.55 0.67 -14.08
CA GLU A 135 -12.70 -0.73 -13.72
C GLU A 135 -12.51 -0.97 -12.21
N LEU A 136 -11.46 -0.44 -11.61
CA LEU A 136 -11.21 -0.55 -10.18
C LEU A 136 -12.29 0.13 -9.34
N MET A 137 -12.85 1.24 -9.80
CA MET A 137 -13.89 1.97 -9.09
C MET A 137 -15.23 1.22 -9.03
N THR A 138 -15.42 0.18 -9.83
CA THR A 138 -16.59 -0.70 -9.72
C THR A 138 -16.52 -1.64 -8.51
N LEU A 139 -15.30 -1.87 -7.98
CA LEU A 139 -15.09 -2.81 -6.87
C LEU A 139 -15.52 -2.21 -5.53
N PRO A 140 -16.28 -2.95 -4.69
CA PRO A 140 -16.68 -2.51 -3.37
C PRO A 140 -15.46 -2.23 -2.48
N GLY A 141 -15.42 -1.05 -1.84
CA GLY A 141 -14.30 -0.64 -0.99
C GLY A 141 -13.13 0.02 -1.71
N ILE A 142 -13.21 0.15 -3.03
CA ILE A 142 -12.26 0.92 -3.86
C ILE A 142 -12.95 2.12 -4.51
N GLY A 143 -14.28 2.06 -4.73
CA GLY A 143 -15.06 3.09 -5.41
C GLY A 143 -15.48 4.30 -4.55
N PRO A 144 -16.01 5.38 -5.18
CA PRO A 144 -16.27 6.68 -4.56
C PRO A 144 -17.34 6.67 -3.46
N LYS A 145 -18.23 5.67 -3.39
CA LYS A 145 -19.26 5.56 -2.35
C LYS A 145 -18.74 5.37 -0.94
N VAL A 146 -17.47 4.99 -0.81
CA VAL A 146 -16.77 4.86 0.49
C VAL A 146 -15.89 6.08 0.77
N ALA A 147 -15.71 6.93 -0.24
CA ALA A 147 -14.87 8.14 -0.19
C ALA A 147 -15.39 9.22 0.78
N GLU A 148 -16.67 9.19 1.13
CA GLU A 148 -17.23 10.16 2.08
C GLU A 148 -16.69 10.00 3.50
N TYR A 149 -16.18 8.81 3.86
CA TYR A 149 -15.70 8.52 5.21
C TYR A 149 -14.18 8.24 5.32
N VAL A 150 -13.46 8.04 4.22
CA VAL A 150 -12.03 7.65 4.28
C VAL A 150 -11.30 8.23 3.05
N ASN A 151 -10.04 8.66 3.21
CA ASN A 151 -9.11 9.11 2.15
C ASN A 151 -8.93 8.09 1.01
N MET A 152 -9.98 7.86 0.22
CA MET A 152 -10.08 6.83 -0.82
C MET A 152 -9.31 7.12 -2.11
N PRO A 153 -9.07 8.39 -2.54
CA PRO A 153 -8.21 8.66 -3.68
C PRO A 153 -6.81 8.05 -3.54
N LEU A 154 -6.35 7.93 -2.29
CA LEU A 154 -5.05 7.37 -1.97
C LEU A 154 -4.97 5.86 -2.23
N THR A 155 -5.93 5.08 -1.73
CA THR A 155 -5.93 3.60 -1.89
C THR A 155 -5.95 3.20 -3.36
N PHE A 156 -6.79 3.83 -4.13
CA PHE A 156 -6.93 3.63 -5.55
C PHE A 156 -5.64 3.98 -6.32
N SER A 157 -5.06 5.16 -6.07
CA SER A 157 -3.81 5.57 -6.72
C SER A 157 -2.63 4.68 -6.32
N CYS A 158 -2.62 4.13 -5.09
CA CYS A 158 -1.64 3.14 -4.67
C CYS A 158 -1.80 1.82 -5.46
N ILE A 159 -3.02 1.36 -5.72
CA ILE A 159 -3.26 0.15 -6.53
C ILE A 159 -2.77 0.37 -7.95
N LEU A 160 -3.12 1.49 -8.56
CA LEU A 160 -2.67 1.83 -9.92
C LEU A 160 -1.15 1.87 -10.02
N LEU A 161 -0.47 2.57 -9.10
CA LEU A 161 0.98 2.71 -9.12
C LEU A 161 1.70 1.39 -8.81
N MET A 162 1.31 0.72 -7.73
CA MET A 162 2.10 -0.38 -7.15
C MET A 162 1.71 -1.77 -7.67
N SER A 163 0.46 -1.95 -8.11
CA SER A 163 -0.04 -3.25 -8.58
C SER A 163 -0.25 -3.30 -10.09
N LEU A 164 -0.60 -2.17 -10.70
CA LEU A 164 -0.89 -2.09 -12.13
C LEU A 164 0.19 -1.36 -12.94
N ASP A 165 1.32 -1.02 -12.33
CA ASP A 165 2.46 -0.35 -12.97
C ASP A 165 2.11 0.96 -13.71
N GLN A 166 1.04 1.64 -13.28
CA GLN A 166 0.63 2.94 -13.82
C GLN A 166 1.54 4.04 -13.27
N ALA A 167 2.71 4.17 -13.87
CA ALA A 167 3.81 5.02 -13.39
C ALA A 167 3.46 6.51 -13.26
N SER A 168 2.42 6.98 -13.93
CA SER A 168 1.89 8.35 -13.85
C SER A 168 0.95 8.57 -12.65
N SER A 169 0.52 7.51 -11.96
CA SER A 169 -0.38 7.61 -10.82
C SER A 169 0.34 8.15 -9.59
N ILE A 170 -0.19 9.22 -8.99
CA ILE A 170 0.37 9.82 -7.77
C ILE A 170 -0.60 9.61 -6.62
N PRO A 171 -0.26 8.78 -5.62
CA PRO A 171 -1.03 8.65 -4.39
C PRO A 171 -0.88 9.91 -3.54
N VAL A 172 -1.83 10.84 -3.61
CA VAL A 172 -1.79 12.08 -2.84
C VAL A 172 -2.40 11.84 -1.46
N ASP A 173 -1.55 11.81 -0.45
CA ASP A 173 -1.93 11.81 0.96
C ASP A 173 -1.71 13.20 1.58
N ARG A 174 -1.93 13.31 2.88
CA ARG A 174 -1.69 14.55 3.63
C ARG A 174 -0.24 15.02 3.55
N HIS A 175 0.71 14.09 3.47
CA HIS A 175 2.14 14.43 3.39
C HIS A 175 2.49 14.97 2.02
N VAL A 176 1.98 14.35 0.96
CA VAL A 176 2.13 14.82 -0.42
C VAL A 176 1.46 16.17 -0.60
N PHE A 177 0.30 16.37 0.00
CA PHE A 177 -0.42 17.63 -0.04
C PHE A 177 0.41 18.77 0.57
N ASN A 178 0.92 18.57 1.77
CA ASN A 178 1.79 19.54 2.45
C ASN A 178 3.12 19.78 1.68
N PHE A 179 3.65 18.72 1.08
CA PHE A 179 4.84 18.78 0.26
C PHE A 179 4.61 19.62 -1.02
N ALA A 180 3.49 19.40 -1.71
CA ALA A 180 3.12 20.12 -2.92
C ALA A 180 2.95 21.62 -2.65
N ASP A 181 2.30 22.00 -1.54
CA ASP A 181 2.20 23.40 -1.12
C ASP A 181 3.56 24.01 -0.79
N ARG A 182 4.38 23.32 0.00
CA ARG A 182 5.66 23.84 0.51
C ARG A 182 6.74 23.98 -0.57
N TRP A 183 6.84 23.00 -1.48
CA TRP A 183 7.97 22.92 -2.41
C TRP A 183 7.62 23.32 -3.84
N TYR A 184 6.37 23.19 -4.22
CA TYR A 184 5.89 23.51 -5.57
C TYR A 184 4.86 24.64 -5.57
N HIS A 185 4.51 25.19 -4.39
CA HIS A 185 3.52 26.26 -4.22
C HIS A 185 2.15 25.90 -4.85
N ILE A 186 1.84 24.59 -4.89
CA ILE A 186 0.57 24.07 -5.39
C ILE A 186 -0.45 24.16 -4.27
N ARG A 187 -1.28 25.20 -4.32
CA ARG A 187 -2.39 25.42 -3.38
C ARG A 187 -3.69 24.95 -4.02
N SER A 188 -4.24 23.88 -3.53
CA SER A 188 -5.57 23.36 -3.90
C SER A 188 -6.22 22.72 -2.70
N LYS A 189 -7.57 22.65 -2.71
CA LYS A 189 -8.35 21.89 -1.71
C LYS A 189 -8.65 20.46 -2.17
N ARG A 190 -8.41 20.15 -3.44
CA ARG A 190 -8.72 18.86 -4.05
C ARG A 190 -7.44 18.04 -4.30
N TYR A 191 -7.46 16.79 -3.88
CA TYR A 191 -6.34 15.86 -4.07
C TYR A 191 -6.03 15.61 -5.55
N GLU A 192 -7.09 15.55 -6.39
CA GLU A 192 -6.97 15.34 -7.84
C GLU A 192 -6.21 16.47 -8.52
N ASP A 193 -6.51 17.71 -8.20
CA ASP A 193 -5.81 18.88 -8.77
C ASP A 193 -4.32 18.89 -8.39
N VAL A 194 -3.99 18.46 -7.17
CA VAL A 194 -2.59 18.34 -6.74
C VAL A 194 -1.89 17.23 -7.53
N ALA A 195 -2.54 16.08 -7.73
CA ALA A 195 -2.00 14.97 -8.51
C ALA A 195 -1.77 15.40 -9.97
N GLU A 196 -2.70 16.10 -10.59
CA GLU A 196 -2.57 16.61 -11.96
C GLU A 196 -1.41 17.58 -12.13
N LYS A 197 -1.31 18.58 -11.24
CA LYS A 197 -0.22 19.55 -11.29
C LYS A 197 1.14 18.92 -11.06
N LEU A 198 1.25 17.97 -10.13
CA LEU A 198 2.48 17.24 -9.93
C LEU A 198 2.82 16.33 -11.11
N ARG A 199 1.81 15.72 -11.75
CA ARG A 199 1.98 14.93 -12.96
C ARG A 199 2.47 15.77 -14.13
N ALA A 200 1.95 16.97 -14.28
CA ALA A 200 2.42 17.92 -15.30
C ALA A 200 3.90 18.29 -15.11
N ILE A 201 4.37 18.37 -13.85
CA ILE A 201 5.78 18.70 -13.54
C ILE A 201 6.70 17.50 -13.71
N TRP A 202 6.27 16.29 -13.29
CA TRP A 202 7.12 15.09 -13.21
C TRP A 202 6.99 14.16 -14.41
N GLY A 203 6.00 14.38 -15.29
CA GLY A 203 5.79 13.63 -16.52
C GLY A 203 5.23 12.22 -16.27
N GLU A 204 5.48 11.33 -17.23
CA GLU A 204 4.91 9.97 -17.27
C GLU A 204 5.29 9.08 -16.08
N ARG A 205 6.43 9.35 -15.43
CA ARG A 205 6.92 8.60 -14.25
C ARG A 205 6.66 9.31 -12.93
N ALA A 206 5.66 10.16 -12.89
CA ALA A 206 5.36 11.02 -11.75
C ALA A 206 5.13 10.25 -10.43
N GLY A 207 4.50 9.09 -10.47
CA GLY A 207 4.29 8.23 -9.29
C GLY A 207 5.59 7.66 -8.71
N TRP A 208 6.53 7.29 -9.54
CA TRP A 208 7.85 6.86 -9.07
C TRP A 208 8.66 8.03 -8.53
N ALA A 209 8.63 9.18 -9.22
CA ALA A 209 9.29 10.40 -8.75
C ALA A 209 8.76 10.82 -7.37
N HIS A 210 7.44 10.75 -7.15
CA HIS A 210 6.78 10.95 -5.87
C HIS A 210 7.35 10.02 -4.78
N THR A 211 7.43 8.72 -5.05
CA THR A 211 7.90 7.72 -4.08
C THR A 211 9.34 7.99 -3.64
N VAL A 212 10.23 8.28 -4.60
CA VAL A 212 11.64 8.61 -4.31
C VAL A 212 11.75 9.89 -3.49
N ARG A 213 11.04 10.95 -3.87
CA ARG A 213 11.08 12.23 -3.16
C ARG A 213 10.55 12.16 -1.74
N LEU A 214 9.42 11.47 -1.52
CA LEU A 214 8.91 11.26 -0.16
C LEU A 214 9.91 10.51 0.72
N ARG A 215 10.59 9.51 0.17
CA ARG A 215 11.59 8.74 0.92
C ARG A 215 12.79 9.59 1.30
N LEU A 216 13.27 10.45 0.39
CA LEU A 216 14.35 11.39 0.65
C LEU A 216 13.99 12.43 1.72
N ILE A 217 12.77 12.94 1.70
CA ILE A 217 12.29 13.92 2.68
C ILE A 217 12.14 13.27 4.06
N ASN A 218 11.54 12.10 4.14
CA ASN A 218 11.37 11.36 5.38
C ASN A 218 12.73 10.94 5.98
N SER A 219 13.69 10.54 5.16
CA SER A 219 15.05 10.24 5.63
C SER A 219 15.78 11.48 6.18
N ARG A 220 15.63 12.64 5.54
CA ARG A 220 16.17 13.90 6.04
C ARG A 220 15.47 14.37 7.32
N PHE A 221 14.14 14.19 7.42
CA PHE A 221 13.41 14.49 8.65
C PHE A 221 13.85 13.57 9.81
N SER A 222 14.05 12.30 9.56
CA SER A 222 14.57 11.36 10.56
C SER A 222 16.00 11.72 10.97
N PHE A 223 16.83 12.12 10.02
CA PHE A 223 18.20 12.58 10.27
C PHE A 223 18.22 13.92 11.02
N MET A 224 17.35 14.87 10.67
CA MET A 224 17.21 16.14 11.39
C MET A 224 16.64 15.97 12.80
N GLN A 225 15.72 15.03 13.02
CA GLN A 225 15.25 14.72 14.39
C GLN A 225 16.35 14.09 15.23
N ILE A 226 17.15 13.19 14.68
CA ILE A 226 18.30 12.60 15.38
C ILE A 226 19.37 13.69 15.64
N TYR A 227 19.62 14.58 14.68
CA TYR A 227 20.57 15.67 14.83
C TYR A 227 20.09 16.77 15.79
N ALA A 228 18.78 17.07 15.80
CA ALA A 228 18.20 18.04 16.74
C ALA A 228 18.16 17.50 18.19
N LEU A 229 17.97 16.18 18.36
CA LEU A 229 18.05 15.53 19.66
C LEU A 229 19.50 15.38 20.17
N SER A 230 20.49 15.32 19.28
CA SER A 230 21.92 15.28 19.65
C SER A 230 22.52 16.66 19.91
N ASN A 231 21.91 17.74 19.41
CA ASN A 231 22.41 19.11 19.52
C ASN A 231 21.38 20.07 20.15
N SER A 232 20.81 19.72 21.31
CA SER A 232 19.96 20.63 22.09
C SER A 232 20.74 21.78 22.76
N THR A 233 22.02 21.99 22.37
CA THR A 233 22.80 23.15 22.74
C THR A 233 23.39 23.78 21.46
N SER A 234 22.86 24.95 21.11
CA SER A 234 23.29 25.88 20.05
C SER A 234 23.03 25.51 18.61
N LEU A 235 22.01 26.14 18.01
CA LEU A 235 22.07 26.46 16.58
C LEU A 235 21.29 27.73 16.22
N SER A 236 22.07 28.75 15.94
CA SER A 236 21.76 29.93 15.15
C SER A 236 21.38 29.55 13.73
N SER A 237 20.40 30.25 13.18
CA SER A 237 19.90 30.19 11.82
C SER A 237 20.99 30.12 10.73
N LYS A 238 21.02 29.02 9.98
CA LYS A 238 21.66 29.00 8.65
C LYS A 238 20.65 28.54 7.61
N THR A 239 20.36 29.43 6.68
CA THR A 239 19.53 29.26 5.49
C THR A 239 20.09 28.21 4.56
N MET A 240 19.19 27.32 4.06
CA MET A 240 19.51 26.33 3.03
C MET A 240 19.91 27.02 1.70
N PRO A 241 20.85 26.43 0.94
CA PRO A 241 21.18 26.94 -0.38
C PRO A 241 20.01 26.69 -1.37
N PRO A 242 19.81 27.61 -2.33
CA PRO A 242 18.77 27.47 -3.35
C PRO A 242 19.07 26.34 -4.31
N MET A 243 18.01 25.64 -4.76
CA MET A 243 18.09 24.61 -5.78
C MET A 243 18.53 25.24 -7.13
N PRO A 244 19.29 24.51 -7.96
CA PRO A 244 19.66 25.03 -9.26
C PRO A 244 18.44 25.21 -10.16
N ASN A 245 18.26 26.40 -10.70
CA ASN A 245 17.27 26.69 -11.74
C ASN A 245 17.56 25.84 -12.96
N SER A 246 16.58 25.06 -13.40
CA SER A 246 16.58 24.48 -14.73
C SER A 246 16.41 25.62 -15.75
N GLN A 247 17.49 26.13 -16.26
CA GLN A 247 17.43 26.95 -17.47
C GLN A 247 17.01 26.07 -18.63
N ALA A 248 15.86 26.40 -19.22
CA ALA A 248 15.47 25.94 -20.52
C ALA A 248 16.51 26.47 -21.53
N SER A 249 17.15 25.56 -22.24
CA SER A 249 17.85 25.87 -23.48
C SER A 249 16.91 25.70 -24.64
N SER A 250 16.77 26.80 -25.34
CA SER A 250 16.16 26.97 -26.67
C SER A 250 16.58 25.91 -27.70
#